data_6b7f38f6dccd32fdeffec749ffe9f7e6
#
_entry.id   6b7f38f6dccd32fdeffec749ffe9f7e6
#
_cell.length_a   1.000
_cell.length_b   1.000
_cell.length_c   1.000
_cell.angle_alpha   90.00
_cell.angle_beta   90.00
_cell.angle_gamma   90.00
#
_symmetry.space_group_name_H-M   'P 1'
#
loop_
_entity.id
_entity.type
_entity.pdbx_description
1 polymer ?
#
loop_
_entity_poly.entity_id
_entity_poly.type
_entity_poly.pdbx_seq_one_letter_code
_entity_poly.pdbx_strand_id
1 'polypeptide(L)'
;QNLVGKVQEYERASIFAKYKDKVGEIVICEVYQAWKKEVLLIDEEGVEVVLPKSEQIPGDFFRKGDTVKAVVLKVEMKNGIPNIVLSRVSPIFLEKLFEQEVPEIYDGLITIRNAVRQPGERAKVAVESYDDRIDPVGSCVGVKGSRIHSIIRELRNENIDVINYTPNVELYITRALSPAKVMSVSIDNENRKAAVYMQPDQVSLAIGKGGYNIKLAGKLTGYEIEVYREADMDYD
;
A
#
# COMPACT_ATOMS: atom_id res chain seq x y z
N GLN A 1 -47.45 -0.72 2.98
CA GLN A 1 -46.22 -1.21 3.63
C GLN A 1 -45.39 -2.09 2.70
N ASN A 2 -45.98 -2.96 1.90
CA ASN A 2 -45.27 -3.84 0.98
C ASN A 2 -44.53 -3.10 -0.15
N LEU A 3 -45.11 -1.99 -0.61
CA LEU A 3 -44.50 -1.20 -1.69
C LEU A 3 -43.26 -0.46 -1.23
N VAL A 4 -43.29 0.13 -0.03
CA VAL A 4 -42.17 0.82 0.57
C VAL A 4 -41.02 -0.15 0.88
N GLY A 5 -41.35 -1.35 1.41
CA GLY A 5 -40.37 -2.40 1.67
C GLY A 5 -39.67 -2.88 0.40
N LYS A 6 -40.41 -3.06 -0.71
CA LYS A 6 -39.84 -3.48 -2.00
C LYS A 6 -38.90 -2.41 -2.59
N VAL A 7 -39.25 -1.12 -2.48
CA VAL A 7 -38.40 -0.03 -2.96
C VAL A 7 -37.10 0.02 -2.15
N GLN A 8 -37.19 -0.11 -0.83
CA GLN A 8 -36.01 -0.14 0.03
C GLN A 8 -35.10 -1.34 -0.25
N GLU A 9 -35.67 -2.52 -0.47
CA GLU A 9 -34.91 -3.72 -0.84
C GLU A 9 -34.20 -3.53 -2.19
N TYR A 10 -34.90 -2.93 -3.16
CA TYR A 10 -34.34 -2.64 -4.47
C TYR A 10 -33.18 -1.66 -4.36
N GLU A 11 -33.34 -0.59 -3.60
CA GLU A 11 -32.27 0.40 -3.37
C GLU A 11 -31.07 -0.25 -2.70
N ARG A 12 -31.29 -1.09 -1.69
CA ARG A 12 -30.20 -1.80 -0.98
C ARG A 12 -29.47 -2.76 -1.90
N ALA A 13 -30.19 -3.52 -2.72
CA ALA A 13 -29.61 -4.42 -3.70
C ALA A 13 -28.82 -3.65 -4.76
N SER A 14 -29.31 -2.50 -5.20
CA SER A 14 -28.65 -1.63 -6.17
C SER A 14 -27.36 -1.04 -5.59
N ILE A 15 -27.38 -0.57 -4.35
CA ILE A 15 -26.21 -0.05 -3.64
C ILE A 15 -25.16 -1.15 -3.48
N PHE A 16 -25.59 -2.34 -3.07
CA PHE A 16 -24.69 -3.50 -2.91
C PHE A 16 -24.00 -3.84 -4.23
N ALA A 17 -24.75 -3.95 -5.31
CA ALA A 17 -24.22 -4.27 -6.64
C ALA A 17 -23.23 -3.20 -7.11
N LYS A 18 -23.56 -1.92 -6.94
CA LYS A 18 -22.73 -0.78 -7.31
C LYS A 18 -21.39 -0.82 -6.58
N TYR A 19 -21.40 -0.99 -5.26
CA TYR A 19 -20.18 -0.99 -4.47
C TYR A 19 -19.38 -2.27 -4.60
N LYS A 20 -20.02 -3.40 -4.90
CA LYS A 20 -19.31 -4.63 -5.16
C LYS A 20 -18.40 -4.50 -6.38
N ASP A 21 -18.84 -3.78 -7.40
CA ASP A 21 -18.03 -3.46 -8.59
C ASP A 21 -16.91 -2.45 -8.27
N LYS A 22 -17.01 -1.73 -7.17
CA LYS A 22 -16.00 -0.73 -6.75
C LYS A 22 -14.96 -1.28 -5.78
N VAL A 23 -15.03 -2.55 -5.39
CA VAL A 23 -14.02 -3.14 -4.51
C VAL A 23 -12.64 -2.98 -5.14
N GLY A 24 -11.70 -2.44 -4.38
CA GLY A 24 -10.35 -2.13 -4.85
C GLY A 24 -10.21 -0.77 -5.51
N GLU A 25 -11.27 0.02 -5.62
CA GLU A 25 -11.21 1.38 -6.16
C GLU A 25 -11.22 2.43 -5.05
N ILE A 26 -10.60 3.58 -5.33
CA ILE A 26 -10.63 4.72 -4.41
C ILE A 26 -11.97 5.43 -4.50
N VAL A 27 -12.51 5.76 -3.34
CA VAL A 27 -13.69 6.64 -3.20
C VAL A 27 -13.32 7.81 -2.30
N ILE A 28 -14.03 8.92 -2.50
CA ILE A 28 -13.89 10.13 -1.70
C ILE A 28 -15.21 10.37 -1.01
N CYS A 29 -15.21 10.38 0.32
CA CYS A 29 -16.42 10.49 1.11
C CYS A 29 -16.26 11.57 2.18
N GLU A 30 -17.39 12.05 2.68
CA GLU A 30 -17.42 13.06 3.74
C GLU A 30 -17.72 12.39 5.09
N VAL A 31 -17.01 12.80 6.12
CA VAL A 31 -17.24 12.30 7.48
C VAL A 31 -18.59 12.82 7.97
N TYR A 32 -19.49 11.90 8.27
CA TYR A 32 -20.78 12.20 8.89
C TYR A 32 -20.66 12.20 10.42
N GLN A 33 -19.95 11.17 10.95
CA GLN A 33 -19.72 11.06 12.39
C GLN A 33 -18.45 10.27 12.65
N ALA A 34 -17.59 10.79 13.53
CA ALA A 34 -16.38 10.11 13.95
C ALA A 34 -16.55 9.54 15.34
N TRP A 35 -16.48 8.20 15.45
CA TRP A 35 -16.55 7.49 16.73
C TRP A 35 -15.19 6.86 17.02
N LYS A 36 -15.02 6.38 18.24
CA LYS A 36 -13.76 5.77 18.67
C LYS A 36 -13.42 4.51 17.87
N LYS A 37 -14.43 3.68 17.57
CA LYS A 37 -14.23 2.38 16.89
C LYS A 37 -14.30 2.46 15.37
N GLU A 38 -14.95 3.48 14.84
CA GLU A 38 -15.12 3.64 13.40
C GLU A 38 -15.53 5.06 13.04
N VAL A 39 -15.31 5.40 11.79
CA VAL A 39 -15.80 6.66 11.21
C VAL A 39 -16.92 6.30 10.24
N LEU A 40 -18.07 6.95 10.38
CA LEU A 40 -19.18 6.86 9.45
C LEU A 40 -19.05 7.97 8.42
N LEU A 41 -19.06 7.59 7.15
CA LEU A 41 -18.93 8.53 6.04
C LEU A 41 -20.11 8.40 5.11
N ILE A 42 -20.32 9.41 4.29
CA ILE A 42 -21.33 9.40 3.23
C ILE A 42 -20.66 9.74 1.90
N ASP A 43 -21.08 9.05 0.85
CA ASP A 43 -20.63 9.36 -0.51
C ASP A 43 -21.46 10.52 -1.11
N GLU A 44 -21.19 10.85 -2.37
CA GLU A 44 -21.89 11.95 -3.07
C GLU A 44 -23.40 11.72 -3.20
N GLU A 45 -23.83 10.46 -3.18
CA GLU A 45 -25.25 10.10 -3.30
C GLU A 45 -25.93 9.88 -1.94
N GLY A 46 -25.20 10.15 -0.84
CA GLY A 46 -25.71 9.96 0.51
C GLY A 46 -25.64 8.53 1.03
N VAL A 47 -24.92 7.64 0.34
CA VAL A 47 -24.76 6.26 0.77
C VAL A 47 -23.78 6.20 1.95
N GLU A 48 -24.19 5.50 3.02
CA GLU A 48 -23.37 5.33 4.21
C GLU A 48 -22.30 4.26 4.00
N VAL A 49 -21.06 4.62 4.34
CA VAL A 49 -19.88 3.74 4.29
C VAL A 49 -19.11 3.89 5.59
N VAL A 50 -18.35 2.87 5.98
CA VAL A 50 -17.64 2.88 7.25
C VAL A 50 -16.14 2.69 7.07
N LEU A 51 -15.37 3.37 7.90
CA LEU A 51 -13.92 3.22 8.00
C LEU A 51 -13.59 2.77 9.42
N PRO A 52 -13.46 1.45 9.65
CA PRO A 52 -13.15 0.92 10.97
C PRO A 52 -11.79 1.43 11.47
N LYS A 53 -11.63 1.48 12.78
CA LYS A 53 -10.36 1.91 13.39
C LYS A 53 -9.18 1.06 12.92
N SER A 54 -9.38 -0.24 12.75
CA SER A 54 -8.36 -1.17 12.24
C SER A 54 -7.92 -0.86 10.80
N GLU A 55 -8.74 -0.14 10.04
CA GLU A 55 -8.48 0.25 8.65
C GLU A 55 -8.02 1.70 8.50
N GLN A 56 -7.79 2.38 9.62
CA GLN A 56 -7.25 3.73 9.65
C GLN A 56 -5.74 3.68 9.84
N ILE A 57 -5.03 4.62 9.19
CA ILE A 57 -3.58 4.77 9.40
C ILE A 57 -3.36 5.28 10.82
N PRO A 58 -2.36 4.77 11.57
CA PRO A 58 -1.97 5.41 12.82
C PRO A 58 -1.64 6.88 12.58
N GLY A 59 -2.29 7.77 13.30
CA GLY A 59 -2.19 9.20 13.08
C GLY A 59 -3.34 9.80 12.28
N ASP A 60 -4.21 8.98 11.70
CA ASP A 60 -5.46 9.47 11.11
C ASP A 60 -6.34 10.05 12.23
N PHE A 61 -6.81 11.27 12.00
CA PHE A 61 -7.74 11.93 12.90
C PHE A 61 -8.77 12.67 12.05
N PHE A 62 -10.00 12.22 12.14
CA PHE A 62 -11.09 12.74 11.31
C PHE A 62 -12.15 13.45 12.16
N ARG A 63 -12.67 14.54 11.61
CA ARG A 63 -13.76 15.32 12.21
C ARG A 63 -14.94 15.35 11.25
N LYS A 64 -16.13 15.56 11.79
CA LYS A 64 -17.34 15.75 11.00
C LYS A 64 -17.11 16.84 9.94
N GLY A 65 -17.46 16.53 8.70
CA GLY A 65 -17.29 17.43 7.57
C GLY A 65 -15.99 17.26 6.79
N ASP A 66 -15.01 16.52 7.34
CA ASP A 66 -13.76 16.25 6.64
C ASP A 66 -14.01 15.39 5.40
N THR A 67 -13.20 15.61 4.36
CA THR A 67 -13.18 14.75 3.17
C THR A 67 -12.12 13.69 3.35
N VAL A 68 -12.50 12.43 3.13
CA VAL A 68 -11.63 11.27 3.32
C VAL A 68 -11.53 10.47 2.04
N LYS A 69 -10.30 10.14 1.66
CA LYS A 69 -9.98 9.27 0.54
C LYS A 69 -9.63 7.88 1.08
N ALA A 70 -10.21 6.84 0.51
CA ALA A 70 -9.96 5.46 0.92
C ALA A 70 -10.31 4.50 -0.21
N VAL A 71 -9.85 3.26 -0.10
CA VAL A 71 -10.22 2.21 -1.05
C VAL A 71 -11.40 1.40 -0.48
N VAL A 72 -12.28 0.93 -1.35
CA VAL A 72 -13.34 0.01 -0.94
C VAL A 72 -12.70 -1.35 -0.68
N LEU A 73 -12.70 -1.76 0.59
CA LEU A 73 -12.09 -3.02 1.01
C LEU A 73 -12.99 -4.21 0.73
N LYS A 74 -14.24 -4.09 1.18
CA LYS A 74 -15.23 -5.16 1.02
C LYS A 74 -16.65 -4.62 1.15
N VAL A 75 -17.58 -5.37 0.59
CA VAL A 75 -19.01 -5.08 0.66
C VAL A 75 -19.72 -6.34 1.09
N GLU A 76 -20.48 -6.27 2.18
CA GLU A 76 -21.22 -7.39 2.75
C GLU A 76 -22.66 -6.99 3.00
N MET A 77 -23.57 -7.98 2.91
CA MET A 77 -24.94 -7.78 3.38
C MET A 77 -25.04 -8.24 4.83
N LYS A 78 -25.45 -7.32 5.71
CA LYS A 78 -25.72 -7.61 7.12
C LYS A 78 -27.16 -7.25 7.44
N ASN A 79 -27.96 -8.26 7.78
CA ASN A 79 -29.39 -8.07 8.10
C ASN A 79 -30.14 -7.33 6.98
N GLY A 80 -29.81 -7.66 5.72
CA GLY A 80 -30.43 -7.04 4.56
C GLY A 80 -29.95 -5.63 4.24
N ILE A 81 -28.93 -5.12 4.95
CA ILE A 81 -28.35 -3.79 4.74
C ILE A 81 -26.93 -3.93 4.21
N PRO A 82 -26.56 -3.23 3.11
CA PRO A 82 -25.18 -3.24 2.63
C PRO A 82 -24.25 -2.64 3.67
N ASN A 83 -23.19 -3.36 4.02
CA ASN A 83 -22.11 -2.88 4.86
C ASN A 83 -20.89 -2.68 3.98
N ILE A 84 -20.55 -1.43 3.71
CA ILE A 84 -19.46 -1.04 2.82
C ILE A 84 -18.29 -0.60 3.69
N VAL A 85 -17.21 -1.35 3.64
CA VAL A 85 -16.03 -1.13 4.48
C VAL A 85 -14.91 -0.55 3.63
N LEU A 86 -14.39 0.59 4.06
CA LEU A 86 -13.26 1.27 3.44
C LEU A 86 -11.96 0.95 4.17
N SER A 87 -10.84 1.15 3.49
CA SER A 87 -9.51 0.98 4.08
C SER A 87 -8.54 2.05 3.60
N ARG A 88 -7.71 2.52 4.52
CA ARG A 88 -6.58 3.39 4.26
C ARG A 88 -5.24 2.70 4.55
N VAL A 89 -5.28 1.45 5.04
CA VAL A 89 -4.08 0.67 5.38
C VAL A 89 -3.78 -0.43 4.36
N SER A 90 -4.72 -0.76 3.48
CA SER A 90 -4.55 -1.77 2.45
C SER A 90 -3.42 -1.40 1.48
N PRO A 91 -2.57 -2.36 1.06
CA PRO A 91 -1.62 -2.12 -0.03
C PRO A 91 -2.29 -1.67 -1.33
N ILE A 92 -3.54 -2.07 -1.56
CA ILE A 92 -4.31 -1.65 -2.74
C ILE A 92 -4.55 -0.14 -2.72
N PHE A 93 -4.75 0.46 -1.55
CA PHE A 93 -4.88 1.91 -1.43
C PHE A 93 -3.61 2.61 -1.94
N LEU A 94 -2.44 2.12 -1.55
CA LEU A 94 -1.17 2.64 -2.04
C LEU A 94 -1.02 2.48 -3.56
N GLU A 95 -1.35 1.30 -4.10
CA GLU A 95 -1.29 1.06 -5.54
C GLU A 95 -2.20 2.01 -6.32
N LYS A 96 -3.42 2.22 -5.84
CA LYS A 96 -4.39 3.12 -6.48
C LYS A 96 -3.99 4.60 -6.38
N LEU A 97 -3.34 5.00 -5.30
CA LEU A 97 -2.78 6.34 -5.19
C LEU A 97 -1.68 6.56 -6.23
N PHE A 98 -0.81 5.57 -6.46
CA PHE A 98 0.18 5.65 -7.53
C PHE A 98 -0.48 5.72 -8.92
N GLU A 99 -1.52 4.93 -9.14
CA GLU A 99 -2.26 4.95 -10.40
C GLU A 99 -2.85 6.34 -10.69
N GLN A 100 -3.36 7.03 -9.66
CA GLN A 100 -3.90 8.38 -9.80
C GLN A 100 -2.82 9.43 -10.08
N GLU A 101 -1.65 9.31 -9.44
CA GLU A 101 -0.58 10.30 -9.54
C GLU A 101 0.34 10.09 -10.74
N VAL A 102 0.46 8.85 -11.24
CA VAL A 102 1.40 8.45 -12.27
C VAL A 102 0.65 8.04 -13.53
N PRO A 103 0.53 8.92 -14.53
CA PRO A 103 -0.20 8.59 -15.76
C PRO A 103 0.32 7.35 -16.47
N GLU A 104 1.61 7.09 -16.43
CA GLU A 104 2.24 5.93 -17.06
C GLU A 104 1.73 4.61 -16.44
N ILE A 105 1.37 4.61 -15.15
CA ILE A 105 0.73 3.45 -14.52
C ILE A 105 -0.70 3.29 -15.00
N TYR A 106 -1.45 4.38 -14.99
CA TYR A 106 -2.83 4.37 -15.47
C TYR A 106 -2.92 3.87 -16.91
N ASP A 107 -1.98 4.31 -17.77
CA ASP A 107 -1.94 3.95 -19.17
C ASP A 107 -1.37 2.54 -19.45
N GLY A 108 -0.94 1.83 -18.40
CA GLY A 108 -0.40 0.48 -18.53
C GLY A 108 1.05 0.40 -19.01
N LEU A 109 1.76 1.52 -19.06
CA LEU A 109 3.18 1.58 -19.47
C LEU A 109 4.12 1.16 -18.34
N ILE A 110 3.70 1.39 -17.10
CA ILE A 110 4.40 0.94 -15.89
C ILE A 110 3.46 0.03 -15.13
N THR A 111 4.00 -1.11 -14.68
CA THR A 111 3.24 -2.09 -13.89
C THR A 111 3.77 -2.12 -12.46
N ILE A 112 2.86 -2.09 -11.48
CA ILE A 112 3.19 -2.37 -10.09
C ILE A 112 3.19 -3.88 -9.91
N ARG A 113 4.35 -4.46 -9.58
CA ARG A 113 4.50 -5.90 -9.39
C ARG A 113 4.08 -6.35 -8.02
N ASN A 114 4.35 -5.55 -7.02
CA ASN A 114 3.98 -5.83 -5.63
C ASN A 114 4.07 -4.54 -4.81
N ALA A 115 3.29 -4.49 -3.74
CA ALA A 115 3.32 -3.38 -2.78
C ALA A 115 3.13 -3.94 -1.38
N VAL A 116 3.93 -3.48 -0.44
CA VAL A 116 3.86 -3.87 0.97
C VAL A 116 3.92 -2.64 1.85
N ARG A 117 3.25 -2.67 2.99
CA ARG A 117 3.13 -1.52 3.87
C ARG A 117 3.22 -1.91 5.35
N GLN A 118 3.84 -1.02 6.11
CA GLN A 118 3.57 -0.85 7.54
C GLN A 118 2.91 0.53 7.65
N PRO A 119 1.57 0.58 7.79
CA PRO A 119 0.83 1.84 7.67
C PRO A 119 1.33 2.94 8.60
N GLY A 120 1.53 4.13 8.05
CA GLY A 120 2.05 5.28 8.77
C GLY A 120 3.55 5.27 9.01
N GLU A 121 4.23 4.17 8.72
CA GLU A 121 5.67 4.02 8.98
C GLU A 121 6.47 3.93 7.67
N ARG A 122 6.29 2.85 6.93
CA ARG A 122 7.07 2.60 5.72
C ARG A 122 6.30 1.74 4.73
N ALA A 123 6.59 1.91 3.45
CA ALA A 123 6.06 1.09 2.37
C ALA A 123 7.13 0.85 1.31
N LYS A 124 6.98 -0.23 0.57
CA LYS A 124 7.82 -0.55 -0.57
C LYS A 124 6.96 -0.97 -1.74
N VAL A 125 7.24 -0.40 -2.92
CA VAL A 125 6.49 -0.65 -4.14
C VAL A 125 7.48 -1.07 -5.23
N ALA A 126 7.28 -2.25 -5.79
CA ALA A 126 8.09 -2.74 -6.90
C ALA A 126 7.39 -2.43 -8.22
N VAL A 127 8.08 -1.73 -9.09
CA VAL A 127 7.55 -1.27 -10.39
C VAL A 127 8.46 -1.71 -11.52
N GLU A 128 7.87 -1.90 -12.72
CA GLU A 128 8.63 -2.20 -13.92
C GLU A 128 7.97 -1.60 -15.16
N SER A 129 8.76 -1.43 -16.21
CA SER A 129 8.26 -1.06 -17.53
C SER A 129 8.90 -1.98 -18.58
N TYR A 130 8.11 -2.39 -19.56
CA TYR A 130 8.60 -3.14 -20.73
C TYR A 130 9.12 -2.22 -21.83
N ASP A 131 8.97 -0.91 -21.67
CA ASP A 131 9.48 0.10 -22.59
C ASP A 131 10.81 0.65 -22.03
N ASP A 132 11.91 0.35 -22.72
CA ASP A 132 13.26 0.76 -22.30
C ASP A 132 13.45 2.28 -22.23
N ARG A 133 12.56 3.05 -22.86
CA ARG A 133 12.60 4.52 -22.84
C ARG A 133 12.01 5.10 -21.57
N ILE A 134 11.31 4.29 -20.79
CA ILE A 134 10.64 4.71 -19.54
C ILE A 134 11.47 4.27 -18.35
N ASP A 135 11.83 5.23 -17.48
CA ASP A 135 12.39 4.96 -16.17
C ASP A 135 11.21 4.78 -15.18
N PRO A 136 10.88 3.53 -14.78
CA PRO A 136 9.71 3.32 -13.95
C PRO A 136 9.82 3.97 -12.57
N VAL A 137 10.99 3.94 -11.94
CA VAL A 137 11.19 4.56 -10.63
C VAL A 137 11.13 6.07 -10.73
N GLY A 138 11.85 6.66 -11.68
CA GLY A 138 11.85 8.11 -11.90
C GLY A 138 10.46 8.66 -12.22
N SER A 139 9.69 7.93 -13.01
CA SER A 139 8.31 8.31 -13.35
C SER A 139 7.39 8.29 -12.12
N CYS A 140 7.55 7.32 -11.22
CA CYS A 140 6.75 7.21 -10.01
C CYS A 140 7.13 8.28 -8.97
N VAL A 141 8.41 8.64 -8.88
CA VAL A 141 8.89 9.68 -7.96
C VAL A 141 8.47 11.07 -8.47
N GLY A 142 8.60 11.30 -9.76
CA GLY A 142 8.30 12.58 -10.40
C GLY A 142 9.41 13.60 -10.22
N VAL A 143 9.31 14.72 -10.93
CA VAL A 143 10.29 15.80 -10.88
C VAL A 143 10.39 16.35 -9.45
N LYS A 144 11.58 16.28 -8.84
CA LYS A 144 11.83 16.73 -7.46
C LYS A 144 10.90 16.04 -6.43
N GLY A 145 10.48 14.81 -6.72
CA GLY A 145 9.59 14.06 -5.84
C GLY A 145 8.13 14.54 -5.85
N SER A 146 7.73 15.32 -6.84
CA SER A 146 6.40 15.94 -6.85
C SER A 146 5.25 14.94 -6.78
N ARG A 147 5.38 13.79 -7.44
CA ARG A 147 4.34 12.75 -7.45
C ARG A 147 4.33 11.96 -6.14
N ILE A 148 5.48 11.47 -5.71
CA ILE A 148 5.58 10.64 -4.50
C ILE A 148 5.27 11.42 -3.23
N HIS A 149 5.63 12.69 -3.13
CA HIS A 149 5.34 13.51 -1.95
C HIS A 149 3.85 13.67 -1.73
N SER A 150 3.06 13.77 -2.80
CA SER A 150 1.60 13.82 -2.71
C SER A 150 1.04 12.55 -2.04
N ILE A 151 1.55 11.40 -2.43
CA ILE A 151 1.16 10.10 -1.88
C ILE A 151 1.61 9.98 -0.41
N ILE A 152 2.85 10.36 -0.13
CA ILE A 152 3.41 10.31 1.24
C ILE A 152 2.55 11.14 2.21
N ARG A 153 2.12 12.34 1.80
CA ARG A 153 1.26 13.19 2.62
C ARG A 153 -0.10 12.57 2.87
N GLU A 154 -0.70 11.97 1.84
CA GLU A 154 -1.98 11.28 2.00
C GLU A 154 -1.87 10.13 3.02
N LEU A 155 -0.74 9.45 3.06
CA LEU A 155 -0.48 8.33 3.96
C LEU A 155 0.12 8.74 5.31
N ARG A 156 -0.06 10.00 5.72
CA ARG A 156 0.40 10.53 7.01
C ARG A 156 1.91 10.38 7.22
N ASN A 157 2.69 10.75 6.20
CA ASN A 157 4.15 10.70 6.20
C ASN A 157 4.74 9.29 6.23
N GLU A 158 4.02 8.31 5.70
CA GLU A 158 4.55 6.97 5.45
C GLU A 158 5.69 7.07 4.45
N ASN A 159 6.89 6.60 4.81
CA ASN A 159 8.05 6.64 3.94
C ASN A 159 7.90 5.57 2.85
N ILE A 160 7.99 5.96 1.58
CA ILE A 160 7.78 5.06 0.45
C ILE A 160 9.06 4.84 -0.33
N ASP A 161 9.50 3.59 -0.43
CA ASP A 161 10.61 3.18 -1.29
C ASP A 161 10.05 2.63 -2.59
N VAL A 162 10.40 3.23 -3.72
CA VAL A 162 10.04 2.74 -5.05
C VAL A 162 11.21 1.91 -5.58
N ILE A 163 10.93 0.65 -5.85
CA ILE A 163 11.92 -0.37 -6.19
C ILE A 163 11.75 -0.77 -7.66
N ASN A 164 12.84 -0.75 -8.41
CA ASN A 164 12.84 -1.24 -9.77
C ASN A 164 12.84 -2.77 -9.76
N TYR A 165 11.69 -3.36 -10.13
CA TYR A 165 11.55 -4.81 -10.15
C TYR A 165 12.54 -5.46 -11.12
N THR A 166 13.04 -6.64 -10.75
CA THR A 166 13.85 -7.47 -11.61
C THR A 166 13.58 -8.94 -11.28
N PRO A 167 13.57 -9.86 -12.28
CA PRO A 167 13.47 -11.29 -12.01
C PRO A 167 14.74 -11.89 -11.40
N ASN A 168 15.86 -11.16 -11.42
CA ASN A 168 17.10 -11.55 -10.74
C ASN A 168 16.91 -11.38 -9.23
N VAL A 169 16.83 -12.48 -8.50
CA VAL A 169 16.49 -12.49 -7.07
C VAL A 169 17.52 -11.73 -6.24
N GLU A 170 18.81 -11.94 -6.50
CA GLU A 170 19.89 -11.24 -5.77
C GLU A 170 19.78 -9.74 -5.93
N LEU A 171 19.57 -9.28 -7.15
CA LEU A 171 19.43 -7.86 -7.46
C LEU A 171 18.13 -7.29 -6.87
N TYR A 172 17.04 -8.05 -6.90
CA TYR A 172 15.77 -7.62 -6.34
C TYR A 172 15.88 -7.42 -4.82
N ILE A 173 16.48 -8.36 -4.12
CA ILE A 173 16.71 -8.26 -2.66
C ILE A 173 17.60 -7.06 -2.34
N THR A 174 18.68 -6.88 -3.11
CA THR A 174 19.57 -5.73 -2.96
C THR A 174 18.82 -4.41 -3.08
N ARG A 175 17.99 -4.27 -4.09
CA ARG A 175 17.15 -3.08 -4.30
C ARG A 175 16.09 -2.90 -3.22
N ALA A 176 15.48 -4.00 -2.79
CA ALA A 176 14.41 -3.99 -1.78
C ALA A 176 14.91 -3.50 -0.41
N LEU A 177 16.19 -3.67 -0.10
CA LEU A 177 16.79 -3.21 1.16
C LEU A 177 17.17 -1.72 1.15
N SER A 178 16.90 -1.01 0.04
CA SER A 178 17.10 0.44 0.00
C SER A 178 16.55 1.11 1.26
N PRO A 179 17.22 2.12 1.85
CA PRO A 179 18.40 2.81 1.37
C PRO A 179 19.74 2.17 1.74
N ALA A 180 19.76 0.99 2.37
CA ALA A 180 20.99 0.31 2.74
C ALA A 180 21.76 -0.16 1.50
N LYS A 181 23.08 -0.05 1.57
CA LYS A 181 23.99 -0.52 0.51
C LYS A 181 24.41 -1.95 0.82
N VAL A 182 24.13 -2.85 -0.11
CA VAL A 182 24.43 -4.28 0.01
C VAL A 182 25.72 -4.58 -0.75
N MET A 183 26.61 -5.39 -0.14
CA MET A 183 27.85 -5.84 -0.78
C MET A 183 27.65 -7.11 -1.57
N SER A 184 27.04 -8.12 -0.96
CA SER A 184 26.77 -9.40 -1.60
C SER A 184 25.54 -10.09 -1.02
N VAL A 185 24.97 -11.00 -1.78
CA VAL A 185 23.78 -11.77 -1.40
C VAL A 185 24.04 -13.23 -1.71
N SER A 186 23.73 -14.11 -0.75
CA SER A 186 23.73 -15.55 -0.94
C SER A 186 22.30 -16.07 -0.84
N ILE A 187 21.83 -16.75 -1.87
CA ILE A 187 20.43 -17.17 -2.00
C ILE A 187 20.31 -18.68 -1.77
N ASP A 188 19.36 -19.05 -0.95
CA ASP A 188 18.84 -20.41 -0.81
C ASP A 188 17.42 -20.45 -1.40
N ASN A 189 17.30 -20.86 -2.67
CA ASN A 189 16.02 -20.87 -3.36
C ASN A 189 15.05 -21.92 -2.82
N GLU A 190 15.55 -23.03 -2.29
CA GLU A 190 14.69 -24.11 -1.77
C GLU A 190 13.94 -23.67 -0.52
N ASN A 191 14.64 -23.01 0.39
CA ASN A 191 14.06 -22.54 1.65
C ASN A 191 13.62 -21.07 1.60
N ARG A 192 13.78 -20.41 0.48
CA ARG A 192 13.48 -18.98 0.29
C ARG A 192 14.11 -18.11 1.35
N LYS A 193 15.43 -18.30 1.53
CA LYS A 193 16.23 -17.53 2.46
C LYS A 193 17.32 -16.79 1.72
N ALA A 194 17.70 -15.64 2.22
CA ALA A 194 18.78 -14.82 1.68
C ALA A 194 19.68 -14.35 2.81
N ALA A 195 20.98 -14.58 2.67
CA ALA A 195 22.00 -14.01 3.54
C ALA A 195 22.57 -12.78 2.82
N VAL A 196 22.49 -11.63 3.46
CA VAL A 196 22.90 -10.35 2.87
C VAL A 196 24.08 -9.81 3.68
N TYR A 197 25.16 -9.49 2.99
CA TYR A 197 26.39 -8.99 3.60
C TYR A 197 26.58 -7.52 3.27
N MET A 198 26.93 -6.72 4.28
CA MET A 198 27.09 -5.29 4.14
C MET A 198 28.10 -4.72 5.13
N GLN A 199 28.53 -3.49 4.90
CA GLN A 199 29.38 -2.75 5.82
C GLN A 199 28.66 -2.57 7.17
N PRO A 200 29.40 -2.57 8.30
CA PRO A 200 28.79 -2.42 9.62
C PRO A 200 27.90 -1.18 9.77
N ASP A 201 28.25 -0.06 9.12
CA ASP A 201 27.48 1.18 9.16
C ASP A 201 26.14 1.10 8.39
N GLN A 202 25.96 0.10 7.53
CA GLN A 202 24.74 -0.09 6.75
C GLN A 202 23.72 -1.00 7.44
N VAL A 203 24.11 -1.75 8.46
CA VAL A 203 23.24 -2.75 9.12
C VAL A 203 22.00 -2.09 9.72
N SER A 204 22.16 -0.98 10.43
CA SER A 204 21.02 -0.29 11.04
C SER A 204 20.05 0.27 9.99
N LEU A 205 20.55 0.71 8.84
CA LEU A 205 19.70 1.15 7.72
C LEU A 205 18.91 -0.01 7.11
N ALA A 206 19.57 -1.18 6.98
CA ALA A 206 18.93 -2.37 6.43
C ALA A 206 17.78 -2.85 7.31
N ILE A 207 17.99 -2.87 8.62
CA ILE A 207 16.97 -3.27 9.59
C ILE A 207 15.87 -2.20 9.66
N GLY A 208 16.26 -0.95 9.80
CA GLY A 208 15.38 0.20 9.87
C GLY A 208 14.69 0.33 11.22
N LYS A 209 13.98 1.44 11.40
CA LYS A 209 13.18 1.71 12.61
C LYS A 209 12.18 0.57 12.81
N GLY A 210 12.13 0.02 14.01
CA GLY A 210 11.21 -1.07 14.36
C GLY A 210 11.42 -2.35 13.56
N GLY A 211 12.52 -2.46 12.81
CA GLY A 211 12.77 -3.61 11.93
C GLY A 211 11.92 -3.59 10.65
N TYR A 212 11.26 -2.48 10.36
CA TYR A 212 10.30 -2.43 9.25
C TYR A 212 10.95 -2.53 7.88
N ASN A 213 12.17 -2.00 7.72
CA ASN A 213 12.84 -2.02 6.41
C ASN A 213 13.13 -3.45 5.95
N ILE A 214 13.77 -4.25 6.80
CA ILE A 214 14.09 -5.65 6.48
C ILE A 214 12.82 -6.51 6.36
N LYS A 215 11.84 -6.29 7.24
CA LYS A 215 10.58 -7.03 7.22
C LYS A 215 9.82 -6.79 5.91
N LEU A 216 9.73 -5.54 5.49
CA LEU A 216 9.03 -5.19 4.24
C LEU A 216 9.80 -5.68 3.02
N ALA A 217 11.13 -5.60 3.02
CA ALA A 217 11.95 -6.15 1.96
C ALA A 217 11.72 -7.66 1.79
N GLY A 218 11.61 -8.38 2.90
CA GLY A 218 11.30 -9.81 2.90
C GLY A 218 9.91 -10.10 2.32
N LYS A 219 8.91 -9.34 2.74
CA LYS A 219 7.54 -9.48 2.21
C LYS A 219 7.46 -9.15 0.72
N LEU A 220 8.16 -8.09 0.30
CA LEU A 220 8.15 -7.67 -1.10
C LEU A 220 8.74 -8.73 -2.02
N THR A 221 9.86 -9.31 -1.62
CA THR A 221 10.63 -10.26 -2.43
C THR A 221 10.20 -11.72 -2.24
N GLY A 222 9.54 -12.04 -1.13
CA GLY A 222 9.15 -13.40 -0.79
C GLY A 222 10.29 -14.23 -0.18
N TYR A 223 11.33 -13.58 0.34
CA TYR A 223 12.47 -14.23 0.97
C TYR A 223 12.61 -13.81 2.43
N GLU A 224 13.03 -14.75 3.28
CA GLU A 224 13.47 -14.45 4.65
C GLU A 224 14.90 -13.93 4.57
N ILE A 225 15.11 -12.66 4.95
CA ILE A 225 16.38 -11.98 4.80
C ILE A 225 17.12 -11.94 6.13
N GLU A 226 18.38 -12.42 6.14
CA GLU A 226 19.29 -12.32 7.28
C GLU A 226 20.43 -11.39 6.90
N VAL A 227 20.77 -10.46 7.79
CA VAL A 227 21.79 -9.44 7.54
C VAL A 227 23.04 -9.78 8.33
N TYR A 228 24.19 -9.77 7.66
CA TYR A 228 25.51 -10.03 8.22
C TYR A 228 26.45 -8.85 7.95
N ARG A 229 27.31 -8.55 8.92
CA ARG A 229 28.34 -7.53 8.75
C ARG A 229 29.55 -8.11 8.03
N GLU A 230 30.27 -7.29 7.26
CA GLU A 230 31.47 -7.70 6.54
C GLU A 230 32.49 -8.35 7.45
N ALA A 231 32.66 -7.86 8.68
CA ALA A 231 33.61 -8.39 9.67
C ALA A 231 33.30 -9.86 10.05
N ASP A 232 32.07 -10.33 9.81
CA ASP A 232 31.67 -11.70 10.09
C ASP A 232 32.04 -12.66 8.95
N MET A 233 32.57 -12.14 7.82
CA MET A 233 32.96 -12.93 6.66
C MET A 233 34.43 -13.44 6.75
N ASP A 234 35.23 -12.87 7.61
CA ASP A 234 36.67 -13.15 7.69
C ASP A 234 37.02 -14.39 8.53
N TYR A 235 36.05 -15.15 9.01
CA TYR A 235 36.26 -16.24 9.96
C TYR A 235 35.82 -17.63 9.43
N ASP A 236 35.42 -17.76 8.18
CA ASP A 236 35.17 -19.00 7.47
C ASP A 236 36.27 -19.25 6.42
#